data_72ebca95d27d2476085cc4f70308328b
#
_entry.id   72ebca95d27d2476085cc4f70308328b
#
_cell.length_a   1.000
_cell.length_b   1.000
_cell.length_c   1.000
_cell.angle_alpha   90.00
_cell.angle_beta   90.00
_cell.angle_gamma   90.00
#
_symmetry.space_group_name_H-M   'P 1'
#
loop_
_entity.id
_entity.type
_entity.pdbx_description
1 polymer ?
#
loop_
_entity_poly.entity_id
_entity_poly.type
_entity_poly.pdbx_seq_one_letter_code
_entity_poly.pdbx_strand_id
1 'polypeptide(L)'
;MNNLNGLSFHRLIVPFSKVSDMIDFQCDVFPDLDAATDEQLKQYSAVVYQREIDTNGKSLEIIKKYHSLGIKVIFDIDDIWTLPKSHYLSRLYEIHNIPAQTVEILKNVDLVITTTKHLASKIKKYNKNVEVIPNCLDHEDEQWKSNKTKSDKIRFGYIAGIFHKEDISILEMPIRKVLRHDINAQFVLGGYNDNADYNYYEKVMSGGTLTDKYQRVYSLPVHDYGKSYNETDVSLIPLQSNSFTECKSEIKLLEAGLHGNPAIVSDVLPYNILPKETAIFLNNSDINGWYKAIRNLSKDESMRKEYAESLQKYIEKHYNINKWTKVRKQILKSVLA
;
A
#
# COMPACT_ATOMS: atom_id res chain seq x y z
N MET A 1 -17.64 -6.04 6.26
CA MET A 1 -16.49 -5.17 5.92
C MET A 1 -16.35 -4.14 7.02
N ASN A 2 -15.53 -4.45 8.00
CA ASN A 2 -15.31 -3.57 9.14
C ASN A 2 -14.36 -2.45 8.70
N ASN A 3 -14.91 -1.27 8.52
CA ASN A 3 -14.27 -0.01 8.15
C ASN A 3 -13.83 0.11 6.69
N LEU A 4 -14.24 1.23 6.08
CA LEU A 4 -13.68 1.82 4.87
C LEU A 4 -12.22 2.26 5.13
N ASN A 5 -11.33 1.31 5.40
CA ASN A 5 -9.92 1.58 5.51
C ASN A 5 -9.31 1.65 4.10
N GLY A 6 -8.14 2.29 3.98
CA GLY A 6 -7.49 2.48 2.70
C GLY A 6 -7.25 1.18 1.94
N LEU A 7 -7.10 0.08 2.66
CA LEU A 7 -6.84 -1.22 2.12
C LEU A 7 -8.07 -1.80 1.40
N SER A 8 -9.22 -1.88 2.08
CA SER A 8 -10.46 -2.35 1.48
C SER A 8 -10.92 -1.45 0.34
N PHE A 9 -10.69 -0.14 0.46
CA PHE A 9 -11.00 0.82 -0.59
C PHE A 9 -10.23 0.51 -1.87
N HIS A 10 -8.90 0.39 -1.80
CA HIS A 10 -8.06 0.19 -2.99
C HIS A 10 -8.04 -1.27 -3.49
N ARG A 11 -8.31 -2.26 -2.64
CA ARG A 11 -8.27 -3.68 -3.03
C ARG A 11 -9.63 -4.24 -3.46
N LEU A 12 -10.72 -3.78 -2.84
CA LEU A 12 -12.07 -4.29 -3.10
C LEU A 12 -12.97 -3.23 -3.71
N ILE A 13 -13.24 -2.12 -3.01
CA ILE A 13 -14.31 -1.21 -3.41
C ILE A 13 -14.07 -0.63 -4.80
N VAL A 14 -12.96 0.06 -5.02
CA VAL A 14 -12.65 0.67 -6.32
C VAL A 14 -12.51 -0.38 -7.44
N PRO A 15 -11.73 -1.46 -7.29
CA PRO A 15 -11.61 -2.46 -8.35
C PRO A 15 -12.91 -3.21 -8.66
N PHE A 16 -13.73 -3.54 -7.67
CA PHE A 16 -14.98 -4.27 -7.90
C PHE A 16 -16.11 -3.36 -8.41
N SER A 17 -16.13 -2.06 -8.07
CA SER A 17 -17.03 -1.13 -8.74
C SER A 17 -16.77 -1.08 -10.25
N LYS A 18 -15.50 -1.01 -10.66
CA LYS A 18 -15.12 -1.06 -12.09
C LYS A 18 -15.43 -2.41 -12.76
N VAL A 19 -15.46 -3.52 -12.01
CA VAL A 19 -15.94 -4.82 -12.52
C VAL A 19 -17.45 -4.79 -12.68
N SER A 20 -18.18 -4.19 -11.74
CA SER A 20 -19.64 -4.05 -11.78
C SER A 20 -20.15 -3.22 -12.96
N ASP A 21 -19.35 -2.26 -13.44
CA ASP A 21 -19.65 -1.49 -14.65
C ASP A 21 -19.64 -2.34 -15.94
N MET A 22 -19.19 -3.61 -15.85
CA MET A 22 -19.18 -4.54 -16.96
C MET A 22 -20.46 -5.37 -16.99
N ILE A 23 -21.08 -5.51 -18.16
CA ILE A 23 -22.42 -6.11 -18.40
C ILE A 23 -22.63 -7.49 -17.73
N ASP A 24 -21.56 -8.28 -17.54
CA ASP A 24 -21.65 -9.66 -17.08
C ASP A 24 -21.45 -9.84 -15.55
N PHE A 25 -21.28 -8.77 -14.79
CA PHE A 25 -21.00 -8.85 -13.36
C PHE A 25 -21.81 -7.81 -12.58
N GLN A 26 -22.38 -8.24 -11.48
CA GLN A 26 -22.89 -7.36 -10.43
C GLN A 26 -22.09 -7.62 -9.14
N CYS A 27 -21.62 -6.54 -8.51
CA CYS A 27 -20.87 -6.61 -7.27
C CYS A 27 -21.54 -5.73 -6.22
N ASP A 28 -21.96 -6.33 -5.12
CA ASP A 28 -22.58 -5.61 -4.02
C ASP A 28 -21.63 -5.61 -2.80
N VAL A 29 -21.67 -4.53 -2.05
CA VAL A 29 -20.90 -4.38 -0.81
C VAL A 29 -21.83 -4.64 0.38
N PHE A 30 -21.55 -5.70 1.11
CA PHE A 30 -22.26 -6.00 2.37
C PHE A 30 -21.48 -5.40 3.54
N PRO A 31 -22.10 -4.51 4.33
CA PRO A 31 -21.50 -3.98 5.55
C PRO A 31 -21.28 -5.08 6.60
N ASP A 32 -22.18 -6.04 6.64
CA ASP A 32 -22.17 -7.18 7.55
C ASP A 32 -22.72 -8.42 6.81
N LEU A 33 -21.84 -9.34 6.43
CA LEU A 33 -22.21 -10.58 5.77
C LEU A 33 -22.84 -11.60 6.74
N ASP A 34 -22.57 -11.49 8.04
CA ASP A 34 -23.12 -12.38 9.04
C ASP A 34 -24.62 -12.10 9.29
N ALA A 35 -25.08 -10.87 9.00
CA ALA A 35 -26.48 -10.49 9.06
C ALA A 35 -27.29 -10.91 7.82
N ALA A 36 -26.64 -11.37 6.73
CA ALA A 36 -27.31 -11.75 5.51
C ALA A 36 -27.97 -13.13 5.65
N THR A 37 -29.23 -13.26 5.18
CA THR A 37 -29.93 -14.54 5.16
C THR A 37 -29.39 -15.45 4.06
N ASP A 38 -29.61 -16.77 4.18
CA ASP A 38 -29.18 -17.73 3.17
C ASP A 38 -29.86 -17.46 1.80
N GLU A 39 -31.11 -16.97 1.79
CA GLU A 39 -31.83 -16.59 0.57
C GLU A 39 -31.17 -15.39 -0.12
N GLN A 40 -30.69 -14.41 0.66
CA GLN A 40 -29.95 -13.28 0.11
C GLN A 40 -28.59 -13.73 -0.45
N LEU A 41 -27.88 -14.59 0.29
CA LEU A 41 -26.56 -15.08 -0.11
C LEU A 41 -26.63 -15.95 -1.38
N LYS A 42 -27.64 -16.80 -1.55
CA LYS A 42 -27.82 -17.67 -2.73
C LYS A 42 -28.00 -16.91 -4.05
N GLN A 43 -28.22 -15.60 -4.01
CA GLN A 43 -28.25 -14.76 -5.22
C GLN A 43 -26.85 -14.50 -5.79
N TYR A 44 -25.79 -14.81 -5.03
CA TYR A 44 -24.41 -14.57 -5.44
C TYR A 44 -23.68 -15.88 -5.77
N SER A 45 -22.84 -15.82 -6.80
CA SER A 45 -21.99 -16.94 -7.19
C SER A 45 -20.69 -17.02 -6.36
N ALA A 46 -20.25 -15.91 -5.79
CA ALA A 46 -19.08 -15.84 -4.94
C ALA A 46 -19.17 -14.74 -3.89
N VAL A 47 -18.39 -14.91 -2.82
CA VAL A 47 -18.08 -13.89 -1.84
C VAL A 47 -16.59 -13.59 -1.86
N VAL A 48 -16.23 -12.32 -1.66
CA VAL A 48 -14.83 -11.87 -1.59
C VAL A 48 -14.55 -11.27 -0.23
N TYR A 49 -13.59 -11.84 0.46
CA TYR A 49 -13.08 -11.34 1.74
C TYR A 49 -11.67 -10.78 1.58
N GLN A 50 -11.33 -9.78 2.38
CA GLN A 50 -10.01 -9.21 2.42
C GLN A 50 -9.37 -9.37 3.79
N ARG A 51 -8.21 -10.04 3.83
CA ARG A 51 -7.37 -10.36 5.01
C ARG A 51 -8.04 -11.19 6.10
N GLU A 52 -9.35 -11.09 6.27
CA GLU A 52 -10.06 -11.64 7.40
C GLU A 52 -11.47 -12.07 6.97
N ILE A 53 -11.91 -13.20 7.45
CA ILE A 53 -13.29 -13.69 7.28
C ILE A 53 -14.05 -13.50 8.58
N ASP A 54 -13.45 -13.88 9.70
CA ASP A 54 -14.00 -13.74 11.04
C ASP A 54 -12.87 -13.53 12.07
N THR A 55 -13.13 -12.72 13.09
CA THR A 55 -12.18 -12.44 14.19
C THR A 55 -12.25 -13.43 15.35
N ASN A 56 -13.31 -14.26 15.40
CA ASN A 56 -13.60 -15.15 16.54
C ASN A 56 -13.21 -16.61 16.27
N GLY A 57 -12.48 -16.90 15.19
CA GLY A 57 -12.01 -18.24 14.83
C GLY A 57 -13.03 -19.10 14.09
N LYS A 58 -14.14 -18.50 13.61
CA LYS A 58 -15.22 -19.21 12.88
C LYS A 58 -15.04 -19.23 11.36
N SER A 59 -13.92 -18.74 10.86
CA SER A 59 -13.68 -18.60 9.41
C SER A 59 -13.91 -19.89 8.64
N LEU A 60 -13.51 -21.05 9.18
CA LEU A 60 -13.73 -22.35 8.53
C LEU A 60 -15.20 -22.75 8.48
N GLU A 61 -15.99 -22.46 9.51
CA GLU A 61 -17.43 -22.72 9.54
C GLU A 61 -18.15 -21.87 8.51
N ILE A 62 -17.78 -20.60 8.43
CA ILE A 62 -18.30 -19.63 7.45
C ILE A 62 -17.98 -20.09 6.02
N ILE A 63 -16.74 -20.49 5.72
CA ILE A 63 -16.36 -21.04 4.41
C ILE A 63 -17.21 -22.27 4.05
N LYS A 64 -17.35 -23.22 4.98
CA LYS A 64 -18.18 -24.40 4.77
C LYS A 64 -19.65 -24.06 4.53
N LYS A 65 -20.19 -23.07 5.24
CA LYS A 65 -21.55 -22.56 5.00
C LYS A 65 -21.69 -22.07 3.56
N TYR A 66 -20.79 -21.21 3.06
CA TYR A 66 -20.86 -20.74 1.68
C TYR A 66 -20.76 -21.89 0.66
N HIS A 67 -19.86 -22.83 0.86
CA HIS A 67 -19.75 -24.00 -0.01
C HIS A 67 -21.03 -24.84 -0.01
N SER A 68 -21.70 -24.99 1.14
CA SER A 68 -23.00 -25.71 1.22
C SER A 68 -24.13 -25.00 0.47
N LEU A 69 -24.02 -23.69 0.28
CA LEU A 69 -24.93 -22.87 -0.52
C LEU A 69 -24.55 -22.79 -2.00
N GLY A 70 -23.45 -23.45 -2.41
CA GLY A 70 -22.93 -23.41 -3.78
C GLY A 70 -22.16 -22.12 -4.11
N ILE A 71 -21.77 -21.34 -3.11
CA ILE A 71 -21.10 -20.03 -3.26
C ILE A 71 -19.60 -20.22 -3.13
N LYS A 72 -18.83 -19.69 -4.10
CA LYS A 72 -17.37 -19.68 -4.07
C LYS A 72 -16.84 -18.66 -3.07
N VAL A 73 -15.75 -18.99 -2.39
CA VAL A 73 -15.07 -18.09 -1.46
C VAL A 73 -13.74 -17.64 -2.04
N ILE A 74 -13.60 -16.34 -2.27
CA ILE A 74 -12.38 -15.71 -2.77
C ILE A 74 -11.75 -14.91 -1.63
N PHE A 75 -10.46 -15.05 -1.44
CA PHE A 75 -9.72 -14.39 -0.38
C PHE A 75 -8.65 -13.47 -0.96
N ASP A 76 -8.79 -12.15 -0.76
CA ASP A 76 -7.81 -11.15 -1.16
C ASP A 76 -6.87 -10.87 0.02
N ILE A 77 -5.56 -11.04 -0.20
CA ILE A 77 -4.55 -10.79 0.82
C ILE A 77 -3.33 -10.08 0.22
N ASP A 78 -2.95 -8.95 0.80
CA ASP A 78 -1.91 -8.04 0.30
C ASP A 78 -0.64 -8.01 1.16
N ASP A 79 -0.68 -8.49 2.40
CA ASP A 79 0.48 -8.64 3.28
C ASP A 79 0.61 -10.09 3.77
N ILE A 80 1.83 -10.51 4.10
CA ILE A 80 2.03 -11.80 4.77
C ILE A 80 1.45 -11.78 6.19
N TRP A 81 0.90 -12.88 6.60
CA TRP A 81 0.19 -13.05 7.88
C TRP A 81 1.09 -13.31 9.09
N THR A 82 2.40 -13.26 8.92
CA THR A 82 3.38 -13.38 10.01
C THR A 82 4.10 -12.04 10.18
N LEU A 83 4.19 -11.55 11.41
CA LEU A 83 4.83 -10.29 11.73
C LEU A 83 6.18 -10.52 12.44
N PRO A 84 7.20 -9.69 12.19
CA PRO A 84 8.41 -9.70 13.00
C PRO A 84 8.07 -9.31 14.44
N LYS A 85 8.85 -9.81 15.41
CA LYS A 85 8.62 -9.54 16.85
C LYS A 85 8.65 -8.06 17.22
N SER A 86 9.41 -7.27 16.47
CA SER A 86 9.48 -5.81 16.61
C SER A 86 8.25 -5.07 16.12
N HIS A 87 7.39 -5.73 15.34
CA HIS A 87 6.20 -5.09 14.78
C HIS A 87 5.17 -4.81 15.89
N TYR A 88 4.59 -3.61 15.86
CA TYR A 88 3.61 -3.13 16.85
C TYR A 88 2.46 -4.12 17.14
N LEU A 89 1.94 -4.79 16.11
CA LEU A 89 0.84 -5.74 16.23
C LEU A 89 1.30 -7.19 16.51
N SER A 90 2.60 -7.47 16.65
CA SER A 90 3.08 -8.86 16.77
C SER A 90 2.43 -9.62 17.92
N ARG A 91 2.30 -8.97 19.09
CA ARG A 91 1.67 -9.55 20.28
C ARG A 91 0.18 -9.85 20.06
N LEU A 92 -0.55 -8.98 19.37
CA LEU A 92 -1.97 -9.21 19.05
C LEU A 92 -2.13 -10.38 18.08
N TYR A 93 -1.24 -10.49 17.09
CA TYR A 93 -1.22 -11.62 16.15
C TYR A 93 -0.97 -12.95 16.85
N GLU A 94 -0.11 -12.98 17.87
CA GLU A 94 0.15 -14.17 18.69
C GLU A 94 -1.07 -14.52 19.57
N ILE A 95 -1.62 -13.54 20.30
CA ILE A 95 -2.76 -13.75 21.22
C ILE A 95 -3.98 -14.29 20.45
N HIS A 96 -4.28 -13.72 19.29
CA HIS A 96 -5.42 -14.12 18.46
C HIS A 96 -5.09 -15.24 17.49
N ASN A 97 -3.88 -15.77 17.51
CA ASN A 97 -3.42 -16.84 16.62
C ASN A 97 -3.70 -16.55 15.13
N ILE A 98 -3.56 -15.30 14.71
CA ILE A 98 -3.86 -14.83 13.34
C ILE A 98 -3.09 -15.64 12.28
N PRO A 99 -1.79 -15.98 12.46
CA PRO A 99 -1.07 -16.78 11.46
C PRO A 99 -1.72 -18.15 11.18
N ALA A 100 -2.16 -18.87 12.21
CA ALA A 100 -2.78 -20.17 12.01
C ALA A 100 -4.18 -20.04 11.39
N GLN A 101 -4.97 -19.08 11.81
CA GLN A 101 -6.28 -18.79 11.23
C GLN A 101 -6.16 -18.44 9.74
N THR A 102 -5.21 -17.58 9.37
CA THR A 102 -4.98 -17.24 7.95
C THR A 102 -4.59 -18.46 7.14
N VAL A 103 -3.71 -19.32 7.67
CA VAL A 103 -3.34 -20.58 6.98
C VAL A 103 -4.55 -21.48 6.77
N GLU A 104 -5.46 -21.59 7.76
CA GLU A 104 -6.70 -22.36 7.60
C GLU A 104 -7.62 -21.77 6.53
N ILE A 105 -7.77 -20.45 6.48
CA ILE A 105 -8.50 -19.75 5.41
C ILE A 105 -7.87 -20.10 4.05
N LEU A 106 -6.55 -19.89 3.90
CA LEU A 106 -5.84 -20.15 2.66
C LEU A 106 -6.04 -21.57 2.12
N LYS A 107 -6.10 -22.58 3.00
CA LYS A 107 -6.30 -23.99 2.62
C LYS A 107 -7.71 -24.29 2.12
N ASN A 108 -8.70 -23.51 2.49
CA ASN A 108 -10.11 -23.85 2.34
C ASN A 108 -10.88 -22.94 1.37
N VAL A 109 -10.29 -21.82 0.91
CA VAL A 109 -10.92 -20.93 -0.09
C VAL A 109 -10.69 -21.43 -1.52
N ASP A 110 -11.60 -21.09 -2.43
CA ASP A 110 -11.55 -21.49 -3.83
C ASP A 110 -10.47 -20.76 -4.63
N LEU A 111 -10.21 -19.49 -4.30
CA LEU A 111 -9.20 -18.66 -4.94
C LEU A 111 -8.57 -17.71 -3.94
N VAL A 112 -7.26 -17.50 -4.06
CA VAL A 112 -6.55 -16.42 -3.36
C VAL A 112 -6.07 -15.40 -4.40
N ILE A 113 -6.39 -14.12 -4.16
CA ILE A 113 -5.85 -13.00 -4.92
C ILE A 113 -4.82 -12.29 -4.03
N THR A 114 -3.65 -11.98 -4.59
CA THR A 114 -2.59 -11.29 -3.87
C THR A 114 -1.88 -10.25 -4.74
N THR A 115 -1.01 -9.44 -4.14
CA THR A 115 -0.43 -8.26 -4.77
C THR A 115 0.87 -8.53 -5.53
N THR A 116 1.69 -9.46 -5.06
CA THR A 116 3.04 -9.67 -5.60
C THR A 116 3.34 -11.15 -5.85
N LYS A 117 4.23 -11.42 -6.81
CA LYS A 117 4.72 -12.79 -7.07
C LYS A 117 5.44 -13.38 -5.85
N HIS A 118 6.12 -12.52 -5.07
CA HIS A 118 6.82 -12.97 -3.87
C HIS A 118 5.82 -13.48 -2.82
N LEU A 119 4.78 -12.71 -2.50
CA LEU A 119 3.73 -13.13 -1.58
C LEU A 119 2.97 -14.37 -2.11
N ALA A 120 2.65 -14.40 -3.41
CA ALA A 120 2.05 -15.58 -4.04
C ALA A 120 2.87 -16.85 -3.84
N SER A 121 4.20 -16.78 -3.88
CA SER A 121 5.08 -17.92 -3.63
C SER A 121 4.96 -18.49 -2.20
N LYS A 122 4.66 -17.63 -1.23
CA LYS A 122 4.41 -18.05 0.17
C LYS A 122 3.03 -18.70 0.30
N ILE A 123 2.02 -18.13 -0.37
CA ILE A 123 0.62 -18.61 -0.36
C ILE A 123 0.50 -19.98 -1.05
N LYS A 124 1.21 -20.20 -2.15
CA LYS A 124 1.18 -21.46 -2.94
C LYS A 124 1.52 -22.71 -2.15
N LYS A 125 2.11 -22.57 -0.97
CA LYS A 125 2.35 -23.69 -0.04
C LYS A 125 1.04 -24.23 0.58
N TYR A 126 -0.03 -23.44 0.59
CA TYR A 126 -1.30 -23.72 1.24
C TYR A 126 -2.46 -23.82 0.25
N ASN A 127 -2.45 -23.01 -0.80
CA ASN A 127 -3.44 -23.02 -1.87
C ASN A 127 -2.75 -22.96 -3.23
N LYS A 128 -3.18 -23.81 -4.17
CA LYS A 128 -2.63 -23.82 -5.54
C LYS A 128 -3.28 -22.79 -6.45
N ASN A 129 -4.52 -22.41 -6.13
CA ASN A 129 -5.31 -21.43 -6.88
C ASN A 129 -4.97 -20.01 -6.38
N VAL A 130 -3.86 -19.48 -6.85
CA VAL A 130 -3.35 -18.16 -6.44
C VAL A 130 -3.10 -17.31 -7.66
N GLU A 131 -3.76 -16.16 -7.71
CA GLU A 131 -3.62 -15.17 -8.77
C GLU A 131 -2.99 -13.88 -8.24
N VAL A 132 -2.14 -13.27 -9.07
CA VAL A 132 -1.47 -12.02 -8.72
C VAL A 132 -2.14 -10.87 -9.45
N ILE A 133 -2.79 -10.00 -8.69
CA ILE A 133 -3.33 -8.73 -9.16
C ILE A 133 -2.65 -7.63 -8.33
N PRO A 134 -1.71 -6.85 -8.91
CA PRO A 134 -0.99 -5.82 -8.19
C PRO A 134 -1.95 -4.75 -7.65
N ASN A 135 -1.47 -3.96 -6.71
CA ASN A 135 -2.17 -2.74 -6.36
C ASN A 135 -2.21 -1.81 -7.58
N CYS A 136 -3.38 -1.26 -7.84
CA CYS A 136 -3.58 -0.25 -8.88
C CYS A 136 -4.37 0.90 -8.27
N LEU A 137 -3.99 2.11 -8.63
CA LEU A 137 -4.72 3.30 -8.23
C LEU A 137 -5.54 3.81 -9.41
N ASP A 138 -6.71 4.36 -9.14
CA ASP A 138 -7.55 4.93 -10.18
C ASP A 138 -7.06 6.32 -10.55
N HIS A 139 -6.28 6.41 -11.61
CA HIS A 139 -5.72 7.67 -12.09
C HIS A 139 -6.77 8.68 -12.55
N GLU A 140 -8.03 8.26 -12.74
CA GLU A 140 -9.16 9.15 -13.04
C GLU A 140 -9.76 9.78 -11.77
N ASP A 141 -9.52 9.18 -10.59
CA ASP A 141 -9.96 9.72 -9.30
C ASP A 141 -9.20 11.02 -8.98
N GLU A 142 -9.95 12.05 -8.58
CA GLU A 142 -9.46 13.40 -8.29
C GLU A 142 -8.32 13.42 -7.25
N GLN A 143 -8.33 12.49 -6.29
CA GLN A 143 -7.27 12.44 -5.28
C GLN A 143 -5.89 12.12 -5.88
N TRP A 144 -5.81 11.48 -7.05
CA TRP A 144 -4.56 11.11 -7.71
C TRP A 144 -4.13 12.10 -8.79
N LYS A 145 -4.91 13.16 -9.03
CA LYS A 145 -4.53 14.25 -9.92
C LYS A 145 -3.57 15.20 -9.23
N SER A 146 -2.41 15.43 -9.84
CA SER A 146 -1.42 16.34 -9.29
C SER A 146 -1.93 17.78 -9.30
N ASN A 147 -2.01 18.38 -8.12
CA ASN A 147 -2.36 19.80 -7.92
C ASN A 147 -1.44 20.38 -6.83
N LYS A 148 -0.17 20.54 -7.18
CA LYS A 148 0.89 20.96 -6.26
C LYS A 148 0.62 22.34 -5.68
N THR A 149 0.70 22.47 -4.37
CA THR A 149 0.77 23.78 -3.71
C THR A 149 2.11 24.46 -4.03
N LYS A 150 2.10 25.80 -4.07
CA LYS A 150 3.32 26.57 -4.34
C LYS A 150 4.23 26.56 -3.10
N SER A 151 5.52 26.42 -3.33
CA SER A 151 6.57 26.53 -2.31
C SER A 151 7.84 27.13 -2.91
N ASP A 152 8.57 27.89 -2.13
CA ASP A 152 9.90 28.38 -2.44
C ASP A 152 11.01 27.37 -2.10
N LYS A 153 10.64 26.28 -1.41
CA LYS A 153 11.53 25.17 -1.05
C LYS A 153 11.15 23.90 -1.78
N ILE A 154 12.12 23.02 -1.98
CA ILE A 154 11.85 21.66 -2.48
C ILE A 154 11.41 20.78 -1.31
N ARG A 155 10.21 20.24 -1.39
CA ARG A 155 9.55 19.50 -0.31
C ARG A 155 9.78 18.00 -0.46
N PHE A 156 10.46 17.42 0.52
CA PHE A 156 10.75 16.00 0.61
C PHE A 156 9.74 15.36 1.57
N GLY A 157 8.78 14.61 1.02
CA GLY A 157 7.68 14.05 1.77
C GLY A 157 7.89 12.60 2.17
N TYR A 158 7.60 12.30 3.44
CA TYR A 158 7.36 10.97 3.94
C TYR A 158 5.90 10.85 4.31
N ILE A 159 5.12 10.09 3.52
CA ILE A 159 3.67 9.93 3.70
C ILE A 159 3.39 8.49 4.09
N ALA A 160 3.06 8.25 5.36
CA ALA A 160 2.81 6.93 5.89
C ALA A 160 2.01 6.97 7.21
N GLY A 161 1.41 5.82 7.57
CA GLY A 161 0.85 5.61 8.90
C GLY A 161 1.92 5.31 9.96
N ILE A 162 1.50 5.18 11.22
CA ILE A 162 2.38 4.99 12.40
C ILE A 162 3.06 3.62 12.49
N PHE A 163 2.75 2.67 11.61
CA PHE A 163 3.28 1.30 11.71
C PHE A 163 4.65 1.11 11.02
N HIS A 164 5.35 2.21 10.71
CA HIS A 164 6.59 2.24 9.93
C HIS A 164 7.77 2.86 10.69
N LYS A 165 7.81 2.68 12.01
CA LYS A 165 8.83 3.30 12.87
C LYS A 165 10.26 2.90 12.49
N GLU A 166 10.47 1.64 12.17
CA GLU A 166 11.78 1.13 11.74
C GLU A 166 12.16 1.67 10.36
N ASP A 167 11.18 1.82 9.46
CA ASP A 167 11.41 2.33 8.11
C ASP A 167 11.85 3.80 8.14
N ILE A 168 11.11 4.66 8.85
CA ILE A 168 11.45 6.09 8.94
C ILE A 168 12.79 6.33 9.63
N SER A 169 13.24 5.44 10.51
CA SER A 169 14.52 5.58 11.20
C SER A 169 15.72 5.65 10.25
N ILE A 170 15.61 5.07 9.04
CA ILE A 170 16.61 5.13 7.99
C ILE A 170 16.91 6.59 7.61
N LEU A 171 15.91 7.46 7.68
CA LEU A 171 16.02 8.87 7.28
C LEU A 171 16.62 9.76 8.37
N GLU A 172 16.74 9.32 9.62
CA GLU A 172 17.14 10.18 10.75
C GLU A 172 18.49 10.85 10.52
N MET A 173 19.52 10.09 10.21
CA MET A 173 20.87 10.65 10.00
C MET A 173 21.01 11.43 8.69
N PRO A 174 20.47 10.95 7.54
CA PRO A 174 20.45 11.73 6.31
C PRO A 174 19.78 13.10 6.47
N ILE A 175 18.59 13.18 7.08
CA ILE A 175 17.86 14.43 7.28
C ILE A 175 18.64 15.36 8.21
N ARG A 176 19.16 14.89 9.34
CA ARG A 176 20.00 15.72 10.21
C ARG A 176 21.21 16.27 9.48
N LYS A 177 21.80 15.51 8.57
CA LYS A 177 22.92 15.97 7.74
C LYS A 177 22.50 17.06 6.77
N VAL A 178 21.32 16.92 6.12
CA VAL A 178 20.75 17.95 5.24
C VAL A 178 20.49 19.26 6.01
N LEU A 179 19.87 19.16 7.19
CA LEU A 179 19.49 20.32 8.00
C LEU A 179 20.69 21.14 8.53
N ARG A 180 21.87 20.50 8.68
CA ARG A 180 23.12 21.19 9.08
C ARG A 180 23.75 21.99 7.94
N HIS A 181 23.32 21.79 6.70
CA HIS A 181 23.84 22.49 5.54
C HIS A 181 22.76 23.43 4.99
N ASP A 182 23.21 24.50 4.33
CA ASP A 182 22.27 25.40 3.66
C ASP A 182 21.78 24.77 2.32
N ILE A 183 20.82 23.88 2.46
CA ILE A 183 20.17 23.17 1.35
C ILE A 183 18.72 23.66 1.28
N ASN A 184 18.28 24.04 0.07
CA ASN A 184 16.91 24.44 -0.18
C ASN A 184 15.97 23.23 -0.15
N ALA A 185 15.77 22.69 1.05
CA ALA A 185 14.93 21.53 1.30
C ALA A 185 14.02 21.78 2.51
N GLN A 186 12.78 21.34 2.38
CA GLN A 186 11.80 21.24 3.47
C GLN A 186 11.37 19.78 3.59
N PHE A 187 11.21 19.30 4.82
CA PHE A 187 10.74 17.93 5.08
C PHE A 187 9.27 17.95 5.47
N VAL A 188 8.48 17.09 4.83
CA VAL A 188 7.03 17.00 5.02
C VAL A 188 6.68 15.65 5.63
N LEU A 189 6.03 15.65 6.79
CA LEU A 189 5.44 14.47 7.40
C LEU A 189 3.94 14.42 7.05
N GLY A 190 3.56 13.52 6.15
CA GLY A 190 2.17 13.31 5.75
C GLY A 190 1.52 12.13 6.45
N GLY A 191 0.19 12.24 6.63
CA GLY A 191 -0.59 11.30 7.43
C GLY A 191 -0.49 11.56 8.93
N TYR A 192 -0.03 12.76 9.32
CA TYR A 192 0.14 13.15 10.72
C TYR A 192 -1.19 13.13 11.48
N ASN A 193 -1.13 12.73 12.72
CA ASN A 193 -2.24 12.80 13.67
C ASN A 193 -1.70 13.27 15.02
N ASP A 194 -2.49 14.00 15.80
CA ASP A 194 -2.12 14.50 17.14
C ASP A 194 -2.10 13.35 18.17
N ASN A 195 -1.27 12.36 17.90
CA ASN A 195 -1.05 11.18 18.75
C ASN A 195 0.44 11.10 19.11
N ALA A 196 0.75 10.72 20.34
CA ALA A 196 2.13 10.57 20.85
C ALA A 196 3.00 9.63 19.98
N ASP A 197 2.37 8.68 19.27
CA ASP A 197 3.07 7.78 18.36
C ASP A 197 3.76 8.52 17.21
N TYR A 198 3.24 9.70 16.80
CA TYR A 198 3.86 10.53 15.78
C TYR A 198 5.07 11.35 16.28
N ASN A 199 5.30 11.48 17.58
CA ASN A 199 6.43 12.25 18.13
C ASN A 199 7.78 11.80 17.60
N TYR A 200 7.97 10.48 17.44
CA TYR A 200 9.21 9.95 16.86
C TYR A 200 9.36 10.30 15.37
N TYR A 201 8.29 10.17 14.61
CA TYR A 201 8.29 10.51 13.16
C TYR A 201 8.59 11.99 12.95
N GLU A 202 7.95 12.83 13.74
CA GLU A 202 8.20 14.27 13.71
C GLU A 202 9.65 14.58 14.07
N LYS A 203 10.19 13.97 15.15
CA LYS A 203 11.60 14.12 15.54
C LYS A 203 12.55 13.73 14.39
N VAL A 204 12.26 12.69 13.66
CA VAL A 204 13.06 12.27 12.50
C VAL A 204 12.97 13.32 11.39
N MET A 205 11.76 13.68 10.96
CA MET A 205 11.54 14.57 9.83
C MET A 205 11.94 16.02 10.11
N SER A 206 11.82 16.49 11.34
CA SER A 206 12.24 17.85 11.75
C SER A 206 13.72 17.93 12.17
N GLY A 207 14.42 16.80 12.27
CA GLY A 207 15.75 16.72 12.87
C GLY A 207 15.77 17.03 14.36
N GLY A 208 14.61 17.04 15.01
CA GLY A 208 14.42 17.33 16.43
C GLY A 208 14.14 18.79 16.77
N THR A 209 14.01 19.66 15.74
CA THR A 209 13.68 21.09 15.94
C THR A 209 12.64 21.51 14.91
N LEU A 210 11.51 22.03 15.39
CA LEU A 210 10.44 22.55 14.53
C LEU A 210 10.87 23.92 13.97
N THR A 211 11.21 23.96 12.70
CA THR A 211 11.60 25.17 11.95
C THR A 211 10.77 25.27 10.68
N ASP A 212 10.99 26.32 9.90
CA ASP A 212 10.45 26.53 8.55
C ASP A 212 10.90 25.45 7.55
N LYS A 213 11.88 24.61 7.91
CA LYS A 213 12.31 23.43 7.14
C LYS A 213 11.49 22.16 7.42
N TYR A 214 10.44 22.24 8.23
CA TYR A 214 9.54 21.12 8.53
C TYR A 214 8.08 21.54 8.39
N GLN A 215 7.26 20.62 7.86
CA GLN A 215 5.81 20.79 7.68
C GLN A 215 5.06 19.52 8.07
N ARG A 216 3.93 19.68 8.74
CA ARG A 216 2.94 18.62 8.98
C ARG A 216 1.85 18.67 7.91
N VAL A 217 1.48 17.51 7.38
CA VAL A 217 0.26 17.33 6.59
C VAL A 217 -0.61 16.33 7.34
N TYR A 218 -1.75 16.79 7.83
CA TYR A 218 -2.66 15.96 8.61
C TYR A 218 -3.23 14.80 7.80
N SER A 219 -3.60 13.73 8.51
CA SER A 219 -4.25 12.57 7.92
C SER A 219 -5.56 12.96 7.25
N LEU A 220 -5.76 12.52 6.03
CA LEU A 220 -6.97 12.74 5.24
C LEU A 220 -7.80 11.46 5.18
N PRO A 221 -9.11 11.57 4.94
CA PRO A 221 -9.96 10.43 4.63
C PRO A 221 -9.43 9.63 3.44
N VAL A 222 -9.78 8.36 3.35
CA VAL A 222 -9.25 7.43 2.34
C VAL A 222 -9.45 7.89 0.89
N HIS A 223 -10.55 8.57 0.60
CA HIS A 223 -10.88 9.11 -0.71
C HIS A 223 -10.21 10.47 -1.03
N ASP A 224 -9.50 11.04 -0.05
CA ASP A 224 -8.72 12.27 -0.17
C ASP A 224 -7.22 12.05 0.15
N TYR A 225 -6.86 10.86 0.61
CA TYR A 225 -5.51 10.53 1.07
C TYR A 225 -4.42 10.92 0.06
N GLY A 226 -4.66 10.66 -1.22
CA GLY A 226 -3.74 10.99 -2.31
C GLY A 226 -3.40 12.47 -2.39
N LYS A 227 -4.31 13.37 -1.98
CA LYS A 227 -4.08 14.82 -1.98
C LYS A 227 -2.91 15.26 -1.07
N SER A 228 -2.50 14.42 -0.10
CA SER A 228 -1.32 14.67 0.73
C SER A 228 -0.03 14.81 -0.09
N TYR A 229 0.03 14.17 -1.26
CA TYR A 229 1.18 14.26 -2.17
C TYR A 229 1.28 15.62 -2.89
N ASN A 230 0.23 16.43 -2.89
CA ASN A 230 0.28 17.80 -3.42
C ASN A 230 1.20 18.74 -2.60
N GLU A 231 1.44 18.37 -1.35
CA GLU A 231 2.35 19.08 -0.43
C GLU A 231 3.79 18.59 -0.52
N THR A 232 4.14 17.77 -1.52
CA THR A 232 5.48 17.19 -1.66
C THR A 232 5.98 17.28 -3.10
N ASP A 233 7.27 17.47 -3.30
CA ASP A 233 7.92 17.54 -4.63
C ASP A 233 8.81 16.32 -4.90
N VAL A 234 9.26 15.64 -3.85
CA VAL A 234 10.04 14.39 -3.88
C VAL A 234 9.51 13.47 -2.80
N SER A 235 9.33 12.21 -3.10
CA SER A 235 8.89 11.19 -2.13
C SER A 235 10.07 10.45 -1.53
N LEU A 236 10.11 10.37 -0.19
CA LEU A 236 11.05 9.56 0.57
C LEU A 236 10.36 8.25 0.96
N ILE A 237 10.85 7.12 0.47
CA ILE A 237 10.21 5.80 0.64
C ILE A 237 11.22 4.81 1.24
N PRO A 238 11.64 5.01 2.50
CA PRO A 238 12.47 4.04 3.20
C PRO A 238 11.66 2.79 3.54
N LEU A 239 12.29 1.63 3.48
CA LEU A 239 11.72 0.35 3.88
C LEU A 239 12.81 -0.56 4.43
N GLN A 240 12.63 -1.11 5.62
CA GLN A 240 13.51 -2.16 6.14
C GLN A 240 13.35 -3.45 5.34
N SER A 241 14.41 -4.24 5.24
CA SER A 241 14.36 -5.56 4.61
C SER A 241 14.17 -6.64 5.68
N ASN A 242 13.04 -7.32 5.63
CA ASN A 242 12.74 -8.50 6.42
C ASN A 242 11.64 -9.31 5.74
N SER A 243 11.35 -10.51 6.24
CA SER A 243 10.38 -11.43 5.63
C SER A 243 8.96 -10.87 5.50
N PHE A 244 8.59 -9.88 6.32
CA PHE A 244 7.31 -9.20 6.25
C PHE A 244 7.32 -8.13 5.15
N THR A 245 8.31 -7.25 5.15
CA THR A 245 8.39 -6.13 4.20
C THR A 245 8.66 -6.58 2.77
N GLU A 246 9.38 -7.69 2.58
CA GLU A 246 9.61 -8.31 1.26
C GLU A 246 8.31 -8.79 0.59
N CYS A 247 7.27 -9.05 1.37
CA CYS A 247 5.95 -9.45 0.87
C CYS A 247 5.02 -8.25 0.57
N LYS A 248 5.43 -7.02 0.90
CA LYS A 248 4.66 -5.81 0.59
C LYS A 248 4.63 -5.52 -0.91
N SER A 249 3.75 -4.60 -1.30
CA SER A 249 3.69 -4.08 -2.66
C SER A 249 4.40 -2.73 -2.78
N GLU A 250 4.65 -2.33 -4.01
CA GLU A 250 5.26 -1.07 -4.39
C GLU A 250 4.31 0.13 -4.38
N ILE A 251 3.17 0.05 -3.71
CA ILE A 251 2.09 1.05 -3.75
C ILE A 251 2.56 2.48 -3.49
N LYS A 252 3.55 2.68 -2.60
CA LYS A 252 4.12 4.01 -2.32
C LYS A 252 4.77 4.66 -3.53
N LEU A 253 5.36 3.85 -4.42
CA LEU A 253 5.88 4.35 -5.69
C LEU A 253 4.75 4.71 -6.66
N LEU A 254 3.64 3.95 -6.65
CA LEU A 254 2.47 4.27 -7.47
C LEU A 254 1.86 5.61 -7.04
N GLU A 255 1.68 5.80 -5.75
CA GLU A 255 1.17 7.05 -5.15
C GLU A 255 2.06 8.25 -5.53
N ALA A 256 3.38 8.12 -5.38
CA ALA A 256 4.35 9.15 -5.74
C ALA A 256 4.29 9.50 -7.23
N GLY A 257 4.33 8.50 -8.10
CA GLY A 257 4.40 8.69 -9.54
C GLY A 257 3.14 9.28 -10.14
N LEU A 258 1.93 8.96 -9.64
CA LEU A 258 0.69 9.59 -10.09
C LEU A 258 0.67 11.10 -9.79
N HIS A 259 1.34 11.54 -8.73
CA HIS A 259 1.50 12.96 -8.42
C HIS A 259 2.70 13.63 -9.09
N GLY A 260 3.42 12.91 -9.95
CA GLY A 260 4.61 13.43 -10.60
C GLY A 260 5.78 13.69 -9.62
N ASN A 261 5.85 12.93 -8.52
CA ASN A 261 6.96 12.97 -7.58
C ASN A 261 8.04 11.97 -7.99
N PRO A 262 9.28 12.39 -8.23
CA PRO A 262 10.41 11.47 -8.20
C PRO A 262 10.55 10.88 -6.80
N ALA A 263 11.11 9.67 -6.71
CA ALA A 263 11.23 8.97 -5.44
C ALA A 263 12.67 8.59 -5.10
N ILE A 264 13.02 8.70 -3.82
CA ILE A 264 14.22 8.10 -3.22
C ILE A 264 13.74 6.93 -2.39
N VAL A 265 14.20 5.72 -2.70
CA VAL A 265 13.67 4.48 -2.13
C VAL A 265 14.76 3.56 -1.61
N SER A 266 14.44 2.72 -0.66
CA SER A 266 15.32 1.63 -0.24
C SER A 266 15.50 0.61 -1.38
N ASP A 267 16.73 0.16 -1.61
CA ASP A 267 17.05 -0.88 -2.60
C ASP A 267 16.73 -2.28 -2.05
N VAL A 268 15.47 -2.51 -1.78
CA VAL A 268 14.93 -3.76 -1.22
C VAL A 268 13.64 -4.16 -1.92
N LEU A 269 13.22 -5.42 -1.80
CA LEU A 269 11.86 -5.80 -2.18
C LEU A 269 10.85 -5.00 -1.33
N PRO A 270 9.73 -4.55 -1.92
CA PRO A 270 9.26 -4.80 -3.29
C PRO A 270 9.78 -3.80 -4.35
N TYR A 271 10.57 -2.80 -3.97
CA TYR A 271 10.91 -1.68 -4.85
C TYR A 271 11.97 -2.02 -5.89
N ASN A 272 12.99 -2.80 -5.55
CA ASN A 272 14.15 -3.05 -6.41
C ASN A 272 13.89 -3.97 -7.62
N ILE A 273 12.64 -4.41 -7.79
CA ILE A 273 12.19 -5.09 -9.01
C ILE A 273 11.85 -4.11 -10.15
N LEU A 274 11.71 -2.82 -9.82
CA LEU A 274 11.44 -1.79 -10.83
C LEU A 274 12.73 -1.41 -11.57
N PRO A 275 12.62 -0.91 -12.81
CA PRO A 275 13.76 -0.39 -13.56
C PRO A 275 14.49 0.75 -12.81
N LYS A 276 15.82 0.80 -12.92
CA LYS A 276 16.64 1.74 -12.14
C LYS A 276 16.40 3.21 -12.50
N GLU A 277 15.84 3.47 -13.66
CA GLU A 277 15.45 4.82 -14.11
C GLU A 277 14.16 5.34 -13.47
N THR A 278 13.39 4.50 -12.75
CA THR A 278 12.11 4.89 -12.14
C THR A 278 12.26 5.58 -10.78
N ALA A 279 13.35 5.34 -10.08
CA ALA A 279 13.61 5.94 -8.76
C ALA A 279 15.10 5.91 -8.44
N ILE A 280 15.52 6.65 -7.40
CA ILE A 280 16.86 6.55 -6.83
C ILE A 280 16.84 5.46 -5.76
N PHE A 281 17.44 4.31 -6.05
CA PHE A 281 17.51 3.16 -5.16
C PHE A 281 18.76 3.21 -4.29
N LEU A 282 18.61 3.15 -2.97
CA LEU A 282 19.70 3.30 -2.02
C LEU A 282 19.69 2.20 -0.94
N ASN A 283 20.87 1.75 -0.58
CA ASN A 283 21.02 0.88 0.57
C ASN A 283 20.63 1.63 1.87
N ASN A 284 19.93 0.97 2.77
CA ASN A 284 19.46 1.55 4.02
C ASN A 284 20.59 2.08 4.93
N SER A 285 21.77 1.47 4.88
CA SER A 285 22.94 1.89 5.64
C SER A 285 23.76 3.01 4.98
N ASP A 286 23.44 3.38 3.72
CA ASP A 286 24.19 4.43 3.01
C ASP A 286 23.66 5.83 3.33
N ILE A 287 23.95 6.30 4.54
CA ILE A 287 23.61 7.66 5.00
C ILE A 287 24.08 8.74 4.01
N ASN A 288 25.27 8.56 3.41
CA ASN A 288 25.81 9.53 2.47
C ASN A 288 25.10 9.51 1.13
N GLY A 289 24.68 8.34 0.65
CA GLY A 289 23.86 8.20 -0.56
C GLY A 289 22.52 8.90 -0.41
N TRP A 290 21.78 8.64 0.67
CA TRP A 290 20.52 9.34 0.98
C TRP A 290 20.70 10.85 1.06
N TYR A 291 21.73 11.32 1.79
CA TYR A 291 22.06 12.75 1.85
C TYR A 291 22.34 13.35 0.46
N LYS A 292 23.18 12.68 -0.34
CA LYS A 292 23.54 13.15 -1.69
C LYS A 292 22.33 13.19 -2.63
N ALA A 293 21.46 12.18 -2.56
CA ALA A 293 20.24 12.12 -3.37
C ALA A 293 19.30 13.29 -3.03
N ILE A 294 19.05 13.55 -1.73
CA ILE A 294 18.25 14.69 -1.29
C ILE A 294 18.90 16.01 -1.78
N ARG A 295 20.21 16.18 -1.57
CA ARG A 295 20.92 17.37 -2.01
C ARG A 295 20.88 17.58 -3.52
N ASN A 296 21.03 16.54 -4.32
CA ASN A 296 21.00 16.63 -5.77
C ASN A 296 19.60 17.00 -6.25
N LEU A 297 18.55 16.29 -5.78
CA LEU A 297 17.19 16.60 -6.14
C LEU A 297 16.72 17.97 -5.62
N SER A 298 17.31 18.52 -4.55
CA SER A 298 17.00 19.88 -4.12
C SER A 298 17.50 20.97 -5.08
N LYS A 299 18.52 20.67 -5.89
CA LYS A 299 19.21 21.62 -6.77
C LYS A 299 18.88 21.43 -8.24
N ASP A 300 18.65 20.20 -8.65
CA ASP A 300 18.54 19.81 -10.06
C ASP A 300 17.08 19.51 -10.43
N GLU A 301 16.44 20.50 -11.04
CA GLU A 301 15.05 20.38 -11.53
C GLU A 301 14.94 19.37 -12.69
N SER A 302 15.94 19.35 -13.59
CA SER A 302 15.95 18.43 -14.72
C SER A 302 15.97 16.98 -14.24
N MET A 303 16.80 16.69 -13.24
CA MET A 303 16.87 15.38 -12.61
C MET A 303 15.54 15.00 -11.95
N ARG A 304 14.87 15.93 -11.23
CA ARG A 304 13.55 15.68 -10.67
C ARG A 304 12.54 15.30 -11.74
N LYS A 305 12.51 16.07 -12.83
CA LYS A 305 11.58 15.85 -13.93
C LYS A 305 11.83 14.52 -14.63
N GLU A 306 13.07 14.18 -14.90
CA GLU A 306 13.45 12.92 -15.56
C GLU A 306 12.97 11.70 -14.76
N TYR A 307 13.25 11.65 -13.46
CA TYR A 307 12.79 10.54 -12.60
C TYR A 307 11.26 10.50 -12.45
N ALA A 308 10.60 11.66 -12.33
CA ALA A 308 9.16 11.74 -12.23
C ALA A 308 8.46 11.20 -13.48
N GLU A 309 8.91 11.65 -14.68
CA GLU A 309 8.36 11.20 -15.96
C GLU A 309 8.62 9.70 -16.20
N SER A 310 9.80 9.21 -15.84
CA SER A 310 10.15 7.80 -15.97
C SER A 310 9.28 6.92 -15.08
N LEU A 311 9.08 7.31 -13.81
CA LEU A 311 8.22 6.61 -12.87
C LEU A 311 6.77 6.63 -13.34
N GLN A 312 6.23 7.79 -13.72
CA GLN A 312 4.86 7.93 -14.19
C GLN A 312 4.59 7.04 -15.40
N LYS A 313 5.45 7.10 -16.40
CA LYS A 313 5.36 6.29 -17.63
C LYS A 313 5.36 4.77 -17.32
N TYR A 314 6.19 4.36 -16.37
CA TYR A 314 6.23 2.98 -15.92
C TYR A 314 4.91 2.55 -15.26
N ILE A 315 4.35 3.40 -14.39
CA ILE A 315 3.08 3.15 -13.69
C ILE A 315 1.92 3.06 -14.67
N GLU A 316 1.76 4.01 -15.56
CA GLU A 316 0.70 4.02 -16.57
C GLU A 316 0.70 2.74 -17.42
N LYS A 317 1.88 2.25 -17.77
CA LYS A 317 2.04 1.03 -18.57
C LYS A 317 1.72 -0.25 -17.80
N HIS A 318 2.14 -0.34 -16.53
CA HIS A 318 2.15 -1.61 -15.79
C HIS A 318 1.05 -1.72 -14.72
N TYR A 319 0.56 -0.59 -14.18
CA TYR A 319 -0.40 -0.55 -13.06
C TYR A 319 -1.73 0.14 -13.41
N ASN A 320 -2.06 0.17 -14.69
CA ASN A 320 -3.32 0.75 -15.16
C ASN A 320 -4.53 -0.08 -14.64
N ILE A 321 -5.39 0.56 -13.86
CA ILE A 321 -6.53 -0.10 -13.21
C ILE A 321 -7.49 -0.72 -14.22
N ASN A 322 -7.75 -0.06 -15.34
CA ASN A 322 -8.69 -0.56 -16.37
C ASN A 322 -8.16 -1.85 -17.03
N LYS A 323 -6.84 -1.95 -17.23
CA LYS A 323 -6.18 -3.18 -17.69
C LYS A 323 -6.36 -4.30 -16.68
N TRP A 324 -6.07 -4.03 -15.39
CA TRP A 324 -6.14 -5.02 -14.34
C TRP A 324 -7.58 -5.40 -13.95
N THR A 325 -8.57 -4.51 -14.18
CA THR A 325 -9.99 -4.85 -14.06
C THR A 325 -10.39 -5.91 -15.10
N LYS A 326 -9.91 -5.82 -16.33
CA LYS A 326 -10.13 -6.87 -17.35
C LYS A 326 -9.53 -8.21 -16.96
N VAL A 327 -8.31 -8.19 -16.39
CA VAL A 327 -7.65 -9.42 -15.88
C VAL A 327 -8.45 -9.98 -14.71
N ARG A 328 -8.87 -9.15 -13.75
CA ARG A 328 -9.73 -9.56 -12.63
C ARG A 328 -11.01 -10.23 -13.12
N LYS A 329 -11.69 -9.64 -14.09
CA LYS A 329 -12.88 -10.22 -14.72
C LYS A 329 -12.62 -11.63 -15.28
N GLN A 330 -11.51 -11.83 -16.00
CA GLN A 330 -11.13 -13.13 -16.55
C GLN A 330 -10.90 -14.17 -15.45
N ILE A 331 -10.19 -13.79 -14.40
CA ILE A 331 -9.94 -14.65 -13.23
C ILE A 331 -11.26 -15.04 -12.57
N LEU A 332 -12.16 -14.08 -12.32
CA LEU A 332 -13.47 -14.35 -11.74
C LEU A 332 -14.29 -15.32 -12.62
N LYS A 333 -14.33 -15.10 -13.92
CA LYS A 333 -15.02 -16.02 -14.85
C LYS A 333 -14.47 -17.45 -14.76
N SER A 334 -13.16 -17.63 -14.65
CA SER A 334 -12.55 -18.97 -14.57
C SER A 334 -12.84 -19.71 -13.25
N VAL A 335 -13.08 -18.98 -12.17
CA VAL A 335 -13.41 -19.57 -10.85
C VAL A 335 -14.90 -19.88 -10.74
N LEU A 336 -15.74 -19.10 -11.44
CA LEU A 336 -17.19 -19.26 -11.40
C LEU A 336 -17.73 -20.26 -12.45
N ALA A 337 -16.90 -20.64 -13.42
CA ALA A 337 -17.19 -21.70 -14.40
C ALA A 337 -17.06 -23.09 -13.76
#